data_68e539c7b1ebfc804e75c9871714e1c6
#
_entry.id   68e539c7b1ebfc804e75c9871714e1c6
#
_cell.length_a   1.000
_cell.length_b   1.000
_cell.length_c   1.000
_cell.angle_alpha   90.00
_cell.angle_beta   90.00
_cell.angle_gamma   90.00
#
_symmetry.space_group_name_H-M   'P 1'
#
loop_
_entity.id
_entity.type
_entity.pdbx_description
1 polymer ?
#
loop_
_entity_poly.entity_id
_entity_poly.type
_entity_poly.pdbx_seq_one_letter_code
_entity_poly.pdbx_strand_id
1 'polypeptide(L)'
;LIDKIRLNGFNVHELEVLEEVDDKLAHSHWLGATQQQDADDCLDILKAEKTNWLIVDHYALDEQWQKRLKPYYEKLMVIDDLADRKHQCDVLLDQNFGRSYQDYKDLVPASAKLLMGSEYALLRPEFEKYRQYSLDRRKDEKFKKLLINMGGADQDNITGKVIERLQVAKLPKDVEITVVMGKTAPHLASVITSANKLPYRSEVKVDVDNMAELMANA
;
A
#
# COMPACT_ATOMS: atom_id res chain seq x y z
N LEU A 1 10.82 -6.30 -4.95
CA LEU A 1 9.99 -5.28 -5.60
C LEU A 1 10.65 -4.79 -6.90
N ILE A 2 11.92 -4.38 -6.86
CA ILE A 2 12.69 -3.83 -7.99
C ILE A 2 12.60 -4.75 -9.22
N ASP A 3 12.91 -6.04 -9.06
CA ASP A 3 12.84 -7.01 -10.17
C ASP A 3 11.45 -7.08 -10.81
N LYS A 4 10.38 -6.98 -10.00
CA LYS A 4 9.01 -6.97 -10.52
C LYS A 4 8.72 -5.71 -11.34
N ILE A 5 9.25 -4.56 -10.94
CA ILE A 5 9.11 -3.31 -11.67
C ILE A 5 9.84 -3.42 -13.02
N ARG A 6 11.08 -3.89 -13.01
CA ARG A 6 11.89 -4.11 -14.22
C ARG A 6 11.24 -5.11 -15.18
N LEU A 7 10.69 -6.21 -14.68
CA LEU A 7 9.96 -7.22 -15.46
C LEU A 7 8.71 -6.65 -16.14
N ASN A 8 8.12 -5.59 -15.60
CA ASN A 8 7.02 -4.87 -16.23
C ASN A 8 7.47 -3.78 -17.23
N GLY A 9 8.77 -3.72 -17.54
CA GLY A 9 9.31 -2.83 -18.57
C GLY A 9 9.62 -1.40 -18.09
N PHE A 10 9.66 -1.16 -16.77
CA PHE A 10 10.01 0.14 -16.22
C PHE A 10 11.50 0.21 -15.87
N ASN A 11 12.10 1.38 -16.11
CA ASN A 11 13.43 1.69 -15.60
C ASN A 11 13.38 1.90 -14.09
N VAL A 12 14.43 1.47 -13.39
CA VAL A 12 14.55 1.64 -11.94
C VAL A 12 15.93 2.22 -11.64
N HIS A 13 15.93 3.37 -10.98
CA HIS A 13 17.11 3.99 -10.39
C HIS A 13 17.10 3.70 -8.88
N GLU A 14 18.14 3.06 -8.39
CA GLU A 14 18.31 2.77 -6.98
C GLU A 14 19.17 3.88 -6.37
N LEU A 15 18.64 4.57 -5.37
CA LEU A 15 19.35 5.62 -4.65
C LEU A 15 20.15 5.03 -3.49
N GLU A 16 21.26 5.68 -3.11
CA GLU A 16 22.06 5.24 -1.99
C GLU A 16 21.34 5.45 -0.65
N VAL A 17 21.41 4.44 0.21
CA VAL A 17 20.90 4.52 1.58
C VAL A 17 22.03 4.98 2.48
N LEU A 18 21.84 6.09 3.20
CA LEU A 18 22.75 6.59 4.21
C LEU A 18 22.40 5.97 5.58
N GLU A 19 23.43 5.67 6.37
CA GLU A 19 23.24 5.22 7.75
C GLU A 19 22.86 6.43 8.62
N GLU A 20 21.78 6.29 9.41
CA GLU A 20 21.24 7.26 10.37
C GLU A 20 20.85 8.64 9.80
N VAL A 21 19.56 8.80 9.54
CA VAL A 21 18.95 10.08 9.19
C VAL A 21 17.96 10.48 10.27
N ASP A 22 18.25 11.56 10.99
CA ASP A 22 17.28 12.21 11.89
C ASP A 22 16.59 13.35 11.14
N ASP A 23 15.43 13.07 10.58
CA ASP A 23 14.51 14.05 10.03
C ASP A 23 13.23 14.08 10.87
N LYS A 24 12.59 15.23 10.99
CA LYS A 24 11.49 15.47 11.94
C LYS A 24 10.14 14.86 11.49
N LEU A 25 10.06 14.31 10.29
CA LEU A 25 8.84 13.67 9.79
C LEU A 25 8.62 12.30 10.42
N ALA A 26 7.36 11.92 10.64
CA ALA A 26 6.98 10.70 11.34
C ALA A 26 7.57 9.41 10.76
N HIS A 27 7.85 9.39 9.44
CA HIS A 27 8.38 8.23 8.72
C HIS A 27 9.73 8.52 8.05
N SER A 28 10.51 9.49 8.52
CA SER A 28 11.79 9.90 7.95
C SER A 28 12.78 8.74 7.78
N HIS A 29 12.81 7.82 8.75
CA HIS A 29 13.67 6.64 8.71
C HIS A 29 13.38 5.67 7.54
N TRP A 30 12.24 5.82 6.86
CA TRP A 30 11.94 5.00 5.67
C TRP A 30 12.63 5.50 4.40
N LEU A 31 13.06 6.76 4.39
CA LEU A 31 13.73 7.35 3.23
C LEU A 31 15.17 6.82 3.07
N GLY A 32 15.84 6.55 4.19
CA GLY A 32 17.25 6.15 4.19
C GLY A 32 18.23 7.25 3.79
N ALA A 33 17.77 8.50 3.69
CA ALA A 33 18.52 9.69 3.38
C ALA A 33 17.82 10.93 3.97
N THR A 34 18.46 12.10 3.98
CA THR A 34 17.74 13.36 4.20
C THR A 34 16.93 13.71 2.96
N GLN A 35 15.81 14.45 3.12
CA GLN A 35 15.04 14.95 1.98
C GLN A 35 15.90 15.76 0.99
N GLN A 36 16.91 16.49 1.51
CA GLN A 36 17.81 17.25 0.66
C GLN A 36 18.68 16.33 -0.19
N GLN A 37 19.28 15.30 0.39
CA GLN A 37 20.13 14.35 -0.33
C GLN A 37 19.32 13.57 -1.36
N ASP A 38 18.17 13.02 -0.98
CA ASP A 38 17.28 12.32 -1.87
C ASP A 38 16.84 13.19 -3.06
N ALA A 39 16.53 14.47 -2.81
CA ALA A 39 16.22 15.42 -3.88
C ALA A 39 17.41 15.67 -4.80
N ASP A 40 18.65 15.74 -4.27
CA ASP A 40 19.85 15.96 -5.06
C ASP A 40 20.15 14.73 -5.96
N ASP A 41 20.00 13.54 -5.43
CA ASP A 41 20.15 12.30 -6.20
C ASP A 41 19.07 12.20 -7.31
N CYS A 42 17.82 12.56 -7.00
CA CYS A 42 16.75 12.65 -7.99
C CYS A 42 17.02 13.70 -9.08
N LEU A 43 17.69 14.82 -8.76
CA LEU A 43 18.02 15.86 -9.73
C LEU A 43 18.88 15.36 -10.88
N ASP A 44 19.83 14.49 -10.61
CA ASP A 44 20.73 13.98 -11.65
C ASP A 44 19.97 13.09 -12.65
N ILE A 45 18.94 12.40 -12.20
CA ILE A 45 18.04 11.63 -13.05
C ILE A 45 17.12 12.58 -13.86
N LEU A 46 16.47 13.53 -13.18
CA LEU A 46 15.48 14.42 -13.79
C LEU A 46 16.10 15.43 -14.78
N LYS A 47 17.38 15.82 -14.62
CA LYS A 47 18.10 16.70 -15.57
C LYS A 47 18.33 16.03 -16.92
N ALA A 48 18.44 14.71 -16.94
CA ALA A 48 18.70 13.95 -18.17
C ALA A 48 17.45 13.80 -19.05
N GLU A 49 16.26 13.99 -18.48
CA GLU A 49 14.98 13.74 -19.15
C GLU A 49 14.00 14.90 -18.97
N LYS A 50 13.19 15.16 -20.00
CA LYS A 50 12.08 16.10 -19.87
C LYS A 50 10.92 15.40 -19.16
N THR A 51 10.70 15.73 -17.88
CA THR A 51 9.65 15.11 -17.05
C THR A 51 8.36 15.92 -17.13
N ASN A 52 7.32 15.38 -17.76
CA ASN A 52 5.99 16.00 -17.78
C ASN A 52 5.26 15.80 -16.45
N TRP A 53 5.27 14.58 -15.91
CA TRP A 53 4.67 14.25 -14.64
C TRP A 53 5.68 13.59 -13.70
N LEU A 54 5.80 14.13 -12.50
CA LEU A 54 6.45 13.47 -11.37
C LEU A 54 5.35 12.97 -10.43
N ILE A 55 5.45 11.70 -9.99
CA ILE A 55 4.54 11.12 -9.02
C ILE A 55 5.34 10.77 -7.78
N VAL A 56 4.88 11.22 -6.62
CA VAL A 56 5.52 10.98 -5.31
C VAL A 56 4.57 10.16 -4.44
N ASP A 57 5.07 9.02 -4.00
CA ASP A 57 4.38 8.10 -3.07
C ASP A 57 5.35 7.71 -1.94
N HIS A 58 5.58 8.65 -1.01
CA HIS A 58 6.48 8.44 0.13
C HIS A 58 6.15 9.36 1.31
N TYR A 59 6.03 8.82 2.51
CA TYR A 59 5.64 9.56 3.71
C TYR A 59 6.71 10.52 4.26
N ALA A 60 7.97 10.27 3.96
CA ALA A 60 9.08 11.11 4.41
C ALA A 60 9.40 12.29 3.49
N LEU A 61 8.55 12.59 2.50
CA LEU A 61 8.74 13.70 1.55
C LEU A 61 7.64 14.74 1.72
N ASP A 62 8.04 16.01 1.79
CA ASP A 62 7.14 17.14 1.97
C ASP A 62 7.36 18.24 0.91
N GLU A 63 6.82 19.44 1.18
CA GLU A 63 6.92 20.57 0.27
C GLU A 63 8.35 21.04 0.02
N GLN A 64 9.32 20.78 0.92
CA GLN A 64 10.72 21.21 0.74
C GLN A 64 11.37 20.41 -0.39
N TRP A 65 11.24 19.09 -0.36
CA TRP A 65 11.68 18.21 -1.43
C TRP A 65 11.03 18.55 -2.77
N GLN A 66 9.72 18.75 -2.76
CA GLN A 66 8.93 19.06 -3.95
C GLN A 66 9.32 20.42 -4.59
N LYS A 67 9.54 21.44 -3.77
CA LYS A 67 10.01 22.77 -4.23
C LYS A 67 11.40 22.72 -4.82
N ARG A 68 12.31 21.92 -4.26
CA ARG A 68 13.66 21.75 -4.77
C ARG A 68 13.68 21.18 -6.18
N LEU A 69 12.79 20.24 -6.48
CA LEU A 69 12.69 19.57 -7.78
C LEU A 69 11.80 20.33 -8.78
N LYS A 70 11.05 21.36 -8.36
CA LYS A 70 10.08 22.08 -9.21
C LYS A 70 10.59 22.53 -10.57
N PRO A 71 11.84 22.97 -10.76
CA PRO A 71 12.35 23.36 -12.09
C PRO A 71 12.48 22.21 -13.10
N TYR A 72 12.39 20.95 -12.67
CA TYR A 72 12.72 19.77 -13.47
C TYR A 72 11.52 18.91 -13.85
N TYR A 73 10.30 19.33 -13.49
CA TYR A 73 9.05 18.68 -13.91
C TYR A 73 7.98 19.73 -14.26
N GLU A 74 7.01 19.36 -15.09
CA GLU A 74 5.89 20.24 -15.42
C GLU A 74 4.78 20.16 -14.36
N LYS A 75 4.38 18.94 -13.99
CA LYS A 75 3.30 18.63 -13.05
C LYS A 75 3.74 17.64 -11.98
N LEU A 76 3.19 17.83 -10.78
CA LEU A 76 3.43 16.94 -9.64
C LEU A 76 2.13 16.33 -9.12
N MET A 77 2.09 15.01 -9.00
CA MET A 77 1.07 14.29 -8.26
C MET A 77 1.68 13.71 -6.98
N VAL A 78 1.00 13.91 -5.86
CA VAL A 78 1.34 13.30 -4.57
C VAL A 78 0.28 12.26 -4.23
N ILE A 79 0.72 11.08 -3.81
CA ILE A 79 -0.11 10.05 -3.17
C ILE A 79 0.19 10.14 -1.68
N ASP A 80 -0.81 10.46 -0.89
CA ASP A 80 -0.70 10.63 0.56
C ASP A 80 -1.98 10.16 1.25
N ASP A 81 -1.85 9.69 2.50
CA ASP A 81 -2.98 9.27 3.31
C ASP A 81 -2.85 9.65 4.80
N LEU A 82 -1.83 10.44 5.12
CA LEU A 82 -1.58 10.92 6.49
C LEU A 82 -2.26 12.27 6.77
N ALA A 83 -2.28 13.18 5.80
CA ALA A 83 -2.76 14.56 5.95
C ALA A 83 -2.09 15.29 7.13
N ASP A 84 -0.77 15.12 7.29
CA ASP A 84 0.00 15.60 8.44
C ASP A 84 1.09 16.60 8.07
N ARG A 85 1.34 16.84 6.77
CA ARG A 85 2.41 17.70 6.27
C ARG A 85 1.98 18.47 5.01
N LYS A 86 2.73 19.53 4.70
CA LYS A 86 2.46 20.38 3.53
C LYS A 86 3.02 19.77 2.25
N HIS A 87 2.28 19.94 1.17
CA HIS A 87 2.66 19.53 -0.17
C HIS A 87 2.58 20.69 -1.16
N GLN A 88 3.53 20.73 -2.09
CA GLN A 88 3.53 21.65 -3.23
C GLN A 88 3.23 20.84 -4.50
N CYS A 89 1.96 20.53 -4.74
CA CYS A 89 1.54 19.64 -5.84
C CYS A 89 0.46 20.26 -6.72
N ASP A 90 0.29 19.71 -7.93
CA ASP A 90 -0.84 19.99 -8.82
C ASP A 90 -2.03 19.08 -8.56
N VAL A 91 -1.75 17.82 -8.15
CA VAL A 91 -2.75 16.80 -7.80
C VAL A 91 -2.33 16.11 -6.52
N LEU A 92 -3.27 15.89 -5.59
CA LEU A 92 -3.08 15.02 -4.45
C LEU A 92 -4.16 13.93 -4.45
N LEU A 93 -3.73 12.69 -4.28
CA LEU A 93 -4.60 11.53 -4.14
C LEU A 93 -4.53 10.99 -2.72
N ASP A 94 -5.68 10.98 -2.04
CA ASP A 94 -5.89 10.18 -0.83
C ASP A 94 -7.08 9.24 -1.05
N GLN A 95 -6.78 7.97 -1.22
CA GLN A 95 -7.76 6.94 -1.57
C GLN A 95 -8.48 6.32 -0.38
N ASN A 96 -8.26 6.84 0.84
CA ASN A 96 -8.85 6.28 2.05
C ASN A 96 -10.36 6.59 2.16
N PHE A 97 -11.10 5.60 2.61
CA PHE A 97 -12.52 5.78 2.92
C PHE A 97 -12.71 6.81 4.06
N GLY A 98 -13.62 7.74 3.85
CA GLY A 98 -13.95 8.77 4.83
C GLY A 98 -13.07 10.01 4.80
N ARG A 99 -12.03 10.05 3.95
CA ARG A 99 -11.20 11.23 3.75
C ARG A 99 -11.95 12.34 3.02
N SER A 100 -11.67 13.59 3.35
CA SER A 100 -12.36 14.76 2.84
C SER A 100 -11.41 15.89 2.43
N TYR A 101 -11.90 16.85 1.66
CA TYR A 101 -11.14 18.06 1.30
C TYR A 101 -10.68 18.87 2.50
N GLN A 102 -11.39 18.78 3.63
CA GLN A 102 -11.05 19.53 4.85
C GLN A 102 -9.77 19.03 5.50
N ASP A 103 -9.45 17.75 5.34
CA ASP A 103 -8.24 17.14 5.93
C ASP A 103 -6.96 17.72 5.31
N TYR A 104 -7.03 18.19 4.05
CA TYR A 104 -5.90 18.78 3.32
C TYR A 104 -6.00 20.31 3.18
N LYS A 105 -7.00 20.92 3.84
CA LYS A 105 -7.09 22.39 3.88
C LYS A 105 -5.79 22.95 4.48
N ASP A 106 -5.22 23.95 3.82
CA ASP A 106 -3.95 24.58 4.21
C ASP A 106 -2.69 23.67 4.13
N LEU A 107 -2.84 22.42 3.70
CA LEU A 107 -1.73 21.51 3.45
C LEU A 107 -1.31 21.44 1.98
N VAL A 108 -2.15 21.92 1.07
CA VAL A 108 -1.87 21.95 -0.37
C VAL A 108 -2.16 23.35 -0.95
N PRO A 109 -1.59 23.70 -2.11
CA PRO A 109 -1.97 24.92 -2.82
C PRO A 109 -3.47 24.94 -3.14
N ALA A 110 -4.11 26.12 -3.05
CA ALA A 110 -5.54 26.28 -3.39
C ALA A 110 -5.88 25.84 -4.83
N SER A 111 -4.90 25.83 -5.72
CA SER A 111 -5.02 25.36 -7.11
C SER A 111 -4.87 23.85 -7.28
N ALA A 112 -4.48 23.13 -6.25
CA ALA A 112 -4.29 21.69 -6.33
C ALA A 112 -5.63 20.97 -6.49
N LYS A 113 -5.66 19.98 -7.40
CA LYS A 113 -6.80 19.09 -7.54
C LYS A 113 -6.69 17.96 -6.50
N LEU A 114 -7.69 17.84 -5.64
CA LEU A 114 -7.77 16.78 -4.64
C LEU A 114 -8.66 15.62 -5.16
N LEU A 115 -8.13 14.42 -5.13
CA LEU A 115 -8.83 13.16 -5.46
C LEU A 115 -8.98 12.39 -4.14
N MET A 116 -10.17 12.52 -3.52
CA MET A 116 -10.41 12.06 -2.15
C MET A 116 -11.37 10.86 -2.12
N GLY A 117 -10.97 9.83 -1.38
CA GLY A 117 -11.83 8.71 -1.09
C GLY A 117 -11.64 7.49 -1.99
N SER A 118 -12.35 6.41 -1.65
CA SER A 118 -12.21 5.10 -2.27
C SER A 118 -12.64 5.04 -3.75
N GLU A 119 -13.33 6.04 -4.25
CA GLU A 119 -13.67 6.14 -5.69
C GLU A 119 -12.44 6.38 -6.58
N TYR A 120 -11.35 6.90 -5.99
CA TYR A 120 -10.06 7.10 -6.65
C TYR A 120 -9.04 6.02 -6.32
N ALA A 121 -9.46 4.90 -5.71
CA ALA A 121 -8.56 3.84 -5.32
C ALA A 121 -7.80 3.26 -6.51
N LEU A 122 -6.46 3.21 -6.39
CA LEU A 122 -5.57 2.61 -7.37
C LEU A 122 -5.64 1.08 -7.26
N LEU A 123 -6.53 0.49 -8.02
CA LEU A 123 -6.72 -0.96 -8.05
C LEU A 123 -6.23 -1.56 -9.37
N ARG A 124 -5.68 -2.76 -9.29
CA ARG A 124 -5.34 -3.53 -10.49
C ARG A 124 -6.62 -3.91 -11.26
N PRO A 125 -6.59 -3.99 -12.61
CA PRO A 125 -7.78 -4.24 -13.44
C PRO A 125 -8.56 -5.51 -13.08
N GLU A 126 -7.90 -6.53 -12.54
CA GLU A 126 -8.57 -7.76 -12.13
C GLU A 126 -9.60 -7.56 -11.00
N PHE A 127 -9.47 -6.54 -10.16
CA PHE A 127 -10.48 -6.24 -9.13
C PHE A 127 -11.82 -5.80 -9.76
N GLU A 128 -11.76 -5.00 -10.82
CA GLU A 128 -12.95 -4.61 -11.57
C GLU A 128 -13.62 -5.85 -12.21
N LYS A 129 -12.83 -6.73 -12.82
CA LYS A 129 -13.30 -7.97 -13.45
C LYS A 129 -14.11 -8.85 -12.49
N TYR A 130 -13.67 -8.98 -11.24
CA TYR A 130 -14.34 -9.83 -10.26
C TYR A 130 -15.43 -9.12 -9.46
N ARG A 131 -15.58 -7.81 -9.59
CA ARG A 131 -16.47 -7.00 -8.75
C ARG A 131 -17.93 -7.47 -8.84
N GLN A 132 -18.48 -7.58 -10.03
CA GLN A 132 -19.89 -7.97 -10.21
C GLN A 132 -20.15 -9.39 -9.70
N TYR A 133 -19.29 -10.33 -10.03
CA TYR A 133 -19.35 -11.70 -9.50
C TYR A 133 -19.36 -11.72 -7.98
N SER A 134 -18.45 -10.98 -7.32
CA SER A 134 -18.37 -10.92 -5.86
C SER A 134 -19.65 -10.35 -5.25
N LEU A 135 -20.21 -9.28 -5.82
CA LEU A 135 -21.45 -8.68 -5.35
C LEU A 135 -22.64 -9.63 -5.47
N ASP A 136 -22.75 -10.34 -6.60
CA ASP A 136 -23.85 -11.28 -6.84
C ASP A 136 -23.78 -12.49 -5.91
N ARG A 137 -22.56 -13.03 -5.71
CA ARG A 137 -22.34 -14.15 -4.78
C ARG A 137 -22.71 -13.80 -3.34
N ARG A 138 -22.37 -12.59 -2.89
CA ARG A 138 -22.64 -12.14 -1.50
C ARG A 138 -24.10 -11.88 -1.19
N LYS A 139 -24.99 -11.86 -2.18
CA LYS A 139 -26.44 -11.78 -1.94
C LYS A 139 -26.99 -13.02 -1.22
N ASP A 140 -26.27 -14.15 -1.27
CA ASP A 140 -26.70 -15.42 -0.65
C ASP A 140 -26.37 -15.50 0.86
N GLU A 141 -25.82 -14.48 1.47
CA GLU A 141 -25.55 -14.27 2.91
C GLU A 141 -24.95 -15.48 3.69
N LYS A 142 -24.44 -16.50 3.01
CA LYS A 142 -23.84 -17.67 3.65
C LYS A 142 -22.39 -17.44 3.98
N PHE A 143 -22.06 -17.40 5.26
CA PHE A 143 -20.69 -17.32 5.73
C PHE A 143 -20.00 -18.69 5.61
N LYS A 144 -19.31 -18.93 4.50
CA LYS A 144 -18.63 -20.19 4.18
C LYS A 144 -17.11 -20.04 4.01
N LYS A 145 -16.64 -18.85 3.67
CA LYS A 145 -15.23 -18.60 3.41
C LYS A 145 -14.75 -17.37 4.15
N LEU A 146 -13.60 -17.48 4.79
CA LEU A 146 -12.92 -16.41 5.48
C LEU A 146 -11.53 -16.25 4.86
N LEU A 147 -11.25 -15.07 4.32
CA LEU A 147 -9.92 -14.67 3.87
C LEU A 147 -9.26 -13.78 4.91
N ILE A 148 -8.04 -14.12 5.28
CA ILE A 148 -7.21 -13.35 6.23
C ILE A 148 -5.96 -12.89 5.48
N ASN A 149 -5.75 -11.58 5.42
CA ASN A 149 -4.54 -10.96 4.90
C ASN A 149 -4.24 -9.68 5.68
N MET A 150 -3.10 -9.64 6.36
CA MET A 150 -2.61 -8.52 7.18
C MET A 150 -1.37 -7.86 6.54
N GLY A 151 -1.33 -7.83 5.20
CA GLY A 151 -0.19 -7.34 4.44
C GLY A 151 0.88 -8.42 4.21
N GLY A 152 1.85 -8.10 3.35
CA GLY A 152 2.88 -9.07 2.94
C GLY A 152 3.88 -9.40 4.05
N ALA A 153 4.22 -8.44 4.90
CA ALA A 153 5.24 -8.60 5.94
C ALA A 153 4.67 -9.01 7.30
N ASP A 154 3.53 -8.42 7.72
CA ASP A 154 2.88 -8.66 9.02
C ASP A 154 3.89 -8.74 10.19
N GLN A 155 4.70 -7.69 10.36
CA GLN A 155 5.78 -7.61 11.35
C GLN A 155 5.30 -7.89 12.78
N ASP A 156 4.11 -7.38 13.14
CA ASP A 156 3.52 -7.50 14.47
C ASP A 156 2.78 -8.82 14.72
N ASN A 157 2.82 -9.74 13.77
CA ASN A 157 2.14 -11.03 13.81
C ASN A 157 0.63 -10.91 14.10
N ILE A 158 -0.03 -9.98 13.44
CA ILE A 158 -1.49 -9.82 13.60
C ILE A 158 -2.23 -11.06 13.07
N THR A 159 -1.75 -11.66 11.98
CA THR A 159 -2.28 -12.94 11.46
C THR A 159 -2.26 -14.04 12.51
N GLY A 160 -1.15 -14.22 13.22
CA GLY A 160 -1.04 -15.20 14.29
C GLY A 160 -2.04 -14.96 15.43
N LYS A 161 -2.18 -13.70 15.85
CA LYS A 161 -3.16 -13.29 16.87
C LYS A 161 -4.61 -13.58 16.44
N VAL A 162 -4.95 -13.36 15.17
CA VAL A 162 -6.26 -13.68 14.61
C VAL A 162 -6.50 -15.20 14.65
N ILE A 163 -5.52 -16.00 14.20
CA ILE A 163 -5.62 -17.46 14.18
C ILE A 163 -5.80 -18.03 15.60
N GLU A 164 -5.09 -17.51 16.59
CA GLU A 164 -5.26 -17.91 18.00
C GLU A 164 -6.69 -17.68 18.47
N ARG A 165 -7.31 -16.55 18.11
CA ARG A 165 -8.70 -16.27 18.47
C ARG A 165 -9.68 -17.17 17.71
N LEU A 166 -9.37 -17.56 16.49
CA LEU A 166 -10.20 -18.47 15.70
C LEU A 166 -10.21 -19.89 16.27
N GLN A 167 -9.18 -20.33 17.04
CA GLN A 167 -9.19 -21.63 17.69
C GLN A 167 -10.36 -21.80 18.69
N VAL A 168 -10.80 -20.71 19.31
CA VAL A 168 -11.87 -20.71 20.32
C VAL A 168 -13.17 -20.08 19.79
N ALA A 169 -13.16 -19.52 18.60
CA ALA A 169 -14.32 -18.92 17.98
C ALA A 169 -15.33 -19.98 17.53
N LYS A 170 -16.62 -19.65 17.62
CA LYS A 170 -17.71 -20.52 17.14
C LYS A 170 -18.10 -20.10 15.73
N LEU A 171 -17.45 -20.65 14.73
CA LEU A 171 -17.81 -20.48 13.31
C LEU A 171 -18.63 -21.68 12.82
N PRO A 172 -19.33 -21.55 11.68
CA PRO A 172 -19.93 -22.69 10.99
C PRO A 172 -18.91 -23.80 10.75
N LYS A 173 -19.28 -25.07 10.94
CA LYS A 173 -18.34 -26.19 10.81
C LYS A 173 -17.80 -26.38 9.38
N ASP A 174 -18.53 -25.89 8.39
CA ASP A 174 -18.18 -25.96 6.97
C ASP A 174 -17.44 -24.71 6.46
N VAL A 175 -16.98 -23.84 7.36
CA VAL A 175 -16.18 -22.66 6.97
C VAL A 175 -14.81 -23.10 6.49
N GLU A 176 -14.36 -22.51 5.39
CA GLU A 176 -13.01 -22.62 4.87
C GLU A 176 -12.24 -21.32 5.16
N ILE A 177 -11.05 -21.43 5.71
CA ILE A 177 -10.20 -20.29 6.07
C ILE A 177 -8.97 -20.28 5.16
N THR A 178 -8.82 -19.21 4.39
CA THR A 178 -7.62 -18.96 3.59
C THR A 178 -6.83 -17.82 4.22
N VAL A 179 -5.57 -18.07 4.53
CA VAL A 179 -4.62 -17.06 5.02
C VAL A 179 -3.65 -16.74 3.90
N VAL A 180 -3.40 -15.46 3.64
CA VAL A 180 -2.42 -15.04 2.64
C VAL A 180 -1.30 -14.23 3.31
N MET A 181 -0.05 -14.64 3.06
CA MET A 181 1.15 -13.98 3.58
C MET A 181 2.23 -13.85 2.50
N GLY A 182 3.18 -12.94 2.69
CA GLY A 182 4.38 -12.86 1.86
C GLY A 182 5.42 -13.90 2.26
N LYS A 183 6.27 -14.34 1.33
CA LYS A 183 7.35 -15.33 1.59
C LYS A 183 8.39 -14.85 2.59
N THR A 184 8.56 -13.54 2.73
CA THR A 184 9.51 -12.91 3.64
C THR A 184 8.90 -12.53 4.99
N ALA A 185 7.62 -12.89 5.24
CA ALA A 185 6.97 -12.60 6.51
C ALA A 185 7.67 -13.36 7.66
N PRO A 186 8.13 -12.66 8.72
CA PRO A 186 8.95 -13.28 9.78
C PRO A 186 8.20 -14.39 10.55
N HIS A 187 6.87 -14.31 10.56
CA HIS A 187 6.01 -15.24 11.31
C HIS A 187 5.37 -16.33 10.44
N LEU A 188 5.73 -16.46 9.15
CA LEU A 188 5.10 -17.41 8.22
C LEU A 188 5.08 -18.86 8.74
N ALA A 189 6.19 -19.36 9.22
CA ALA A 189 6.30 -20.75 9.71
C ALA A 189 5.40 -21.03 10.93
N SER A 190 5.33 -20.09 11.88
CA SER A 190 4.47 -20.19 13.05
C SER A 190 2.99 -20.08 12.68
N VAL A 191 2.63 -19.21 11.73
CA VAL A 191 1.28 -19.06 11.22
C VAL A 191 0.81 -20.35 10.52
N ILE A 192 1.64 -20.96 9.67
CA ILE A 192 1.32 -22.25 9.04
C ILE A 192 1.04 -23.31 10.11
N THR A 193 1.91 -23.39 11.12
CA THR A 193 1.76 -24.37 12.20
C THR A 193 0.46 -24.16 12.99
N SER A 194 0.12 -22.92 13.28
CA SER A 194 -1.09 -22.56 14.03
C SER A 194 -2.37 -22.74 13.20
N ALA A 195 -2.33 -22.40 11.91
CA ALA A 195 -3.46 -22.60 11.01
C ALA A 195 -3.83 -24.08 10.89
N ASN A 196 -2.83 -24.98 10.79
CA ASN A 196 -3.05 -26.44 10.72
C ASN A 196 -3.70 -27.03 11.99
N LYS A 197 -3.73 -26.29 13.10
CA LYS A 197 -4.38 -26.72 14.37
C LYS A 197 -5.80 -26.18 14.52
N LEU A 198 -6.28 -25.36 13.58
CA LEU A 198 -7.65 -24.86 13.63
C LEU A 198 -8.66 -26.02 13.51
N PRO A 199 -9.81 -25.92 14.20
CA PRO A 199 -10.90 -26.91 14.08
C PRO A 199 -11.68 -26.75 12.76
N TYR A 200 -11.19 -25.96 11.82
CA TYR A 200 -11.78 -25.62 10.54
C TYR A 200 -10.84 -26.02 9.40
N ARG A 201 -11.39 -26.23 8.21
CA ARG A 201 -10.53 -26.38 7.04
C ARG A 201 -9.77 -25.07 6.79
N SER A 202 -8.45 -25.15 6.81
CA SER A 202 -7.59 -23.96 6.66
C SER A 202 -6.43 -24.25 5.71
N GLU A 203 -6.02 -23.21 4.98
CA GLU A 203 -4.83 -23.21 4.13
C GLU A 203 -4.08 -21.89 4.27
N VAL A 204 -2.76 -21.92 4.15
CA VAL A 204 -1.91 -20.74 4.08
C VAL A 204 -1.30 -20.68 2.69
N LYS A 205 -1.60 -19.62 1.96
CA LYS A 205 -1.08 -19.32 0.62
C LYS A 205 0.03 -18.26 0.74
N VAL A 206 1.09 -18.44 -0.04
CA VAL A 206 2.26 -17.54 0.00
C VAL A 206 2.44 -16.87 -1.35
N ASP A 207 2.65 -15.55 -1.34
CA ASP A 207 2.94 -14.74 -2.55
C ASP A 207 1.92 -14.97 -3.68
N VAL A 208 0.64 -14.82 -3.39
CA VAL A 208 -0.42 -15.05 -4.40
C VAL A 208 -0.49 -13.94 -5.45
N ASP A 209 -0.70 -14.31 -6.69
CA ASP A 209 -0.93 -13.35 -7.80
C ASP A 209 -2.44 -13.09 -8.02
N ASN A 210 -3.31 -13.97 -7.56
CA ASN A 210 -4.75 -13.95 -7.79
C ASN A 210 -5.55 -13.40 -6.59
N MET A 211 -5.05 -12.37 -5.89
CA MET A 211 -5.72 -11.81 -4.71
C MET A 211 -7.16 -11.37 -5.00
N ALA A 212 -7.43 -10.77 -6.17
CA ALA A 212 -8.77 -10.33 -6.55
C ALA A 212 -9.77 -11.50 -6.61
N GLU A 213 -9.35 -12.64 -7.14
CA GLU A 213 -10.14 -13.86 -7.17
C GLU A 213 -10.40 -14.42 -5.75
N LEU A 214 -9.36 -14.48 -4.91
CA LEU A 214 -9.48 -14.90 -3.52
C LEU A 214 -10.47 -14.03 -2.75
N MET A 215 -10.35 -12.70 -2.87
CA MET A 215 -11.29 -11.75 -2.25
C MET A 215 -12.72 -11.88 -2.79
N ALA A 216 -12.87 -12.11 -4.09
CA ALA A 216 -14.18 -12.28 -4.69
C ALA A 216 -14.89 -13.56 -4.22
N ASN A 217 -14.14 -14.57 -3.84
CA ASN A 217 -14.66 -15.86 -3.38
C ASN A 217 -14.79 -15.97 -1.85
N ALA A 218 -14.30 -14.99 -1.09
CA ALA A 218 -14.35 -14.97 0.37
C ALA A 218 -15.61 -14.31 0.92
#